data_3bf9fd1221ec1ad3bf660c33fceada42
#
_entry.id   3bf9fd1221ec1ad3bf660c33fceada42
#
_cell.length_a   1.000
_cell.length_b   1.000
_cell.length_c   1.000
_cell.angle_alpha   90.00
_cell.angle_beta   90.00
_cell.angle_gamma   90.00
#
_symmetry.space_group_name_H-M   'P 1'
#
loop_
_entity.id
_entity.type
_entity.pdbx_description
1 polymer ?
#
loop_
_entity_poly.entity_id
_entity_poly.type
_entity_poly.pdbx_seq_one_letter_code
_entity_poly.pdbx_strand_id
1 'polypeptide(L)'
;MVIINSDDAEKEAVLAAAKLMIASARTAPKGHGRDNITASIVIGEDKERLADKLDEIFTSQPNPERDFSIESNNVRNADAVVLIGAKTDDAMRQPTRLVDLGIAIGSAVKTASILNIDNRVFATAGRAAMDLKLIDANNAYGIPLSVKGSNIFFDRYDPIKKAWQQKLPPRK
;
A
#
# COMPACT_ATOMS: atom_id res chain seq x y z
N MET A 1 -31.23 -13.65 -13.64
CA MET A 1 -30.02 -13.12 -14.30
C MET A 1 -29.29 -12.34 -13.21
N VAL A 2 -28.04 -12.69 -12.92
CA VAL A 2 -27.23 -11.97 -11.93
C VAL A 2 -26.28 -11.10 -12.74
N ILE A 3 -26.34 -9.78 -12.52
CA ILE A 3 -25.42 -8.81 -13.12
C ILE A 3 -24.52 -8.31 -12.00
N ILE A 4 -23.21 -8.40 -12.17
CA ILE A 4 -22.22 -7.78 -11.29
C ILE A 4 -21.86 -6.44 -11.94
N ASN A 5 -22.07 -5.34 -11.24
CA ASN A 5 -21.68 -4.01 -11.73
C ASN A 5 -20.15 -3.82 -11.67
N SER A 6 -19.62 -2.79 -12.35
CA SER A 6 -18.18 -2.56 -12.41
C SER A 6 -17.58 -2.27 -11.04
N ASP A 7 -18.25 -1.47 -10.20
CA ASP A 7 -17.74 -1.07 -8.89
C ASP A 7 -17.52 -2.27 -7.97
N ASP A 8 -18.43 -3.24 -7.98
CA ASP A 8 -18.29 -4.47 -7.19
C ASP A 8 -17.22 -5.39 -7.77
N ALA A 9 -17.18 -5.54 -9.11
CA ALA A 9 -16.16 -6.34 -9.79
C ALA A 9 -14.74 -5.77 -9.56
N GLU A 10 -14.58 -4.45 -9.58
CA GLU A 10 -13.30 -3.76 -9.34
C GLU A 10 -12.83 -3.96 -7.90
N LYS A 11 -13.71 -3.84 -6.90
CA LYS A 11 -13.38 -4.12 -5.50
C LYS A 11 -12.96 -5.57 -5.27
N GLU A 12 -13.69 -6.51 -5.86
CA GLU A 12 -13.33 -7.93 -5.79
C GLU A 12 -11.98 -8.20 -6.46
N ALA A 13 -11.71 -7.59 -7.62
CA ALA A 13 -10.45 -7.71 -8.33
C ALA A 13 -9.27 -7.18 -7.50
N VAL A 14 -9.43 -6.03 -6.83
CA VAL A 14 -8.39 -5.49 -5.93
C VAL A 14 -8.11 -6.44 -4.78
N LEU A 15 -9.14 -7.02 -4.16
CA LEU A 15 -8.95 -7.99 -3.07
C LEU A 15 -8.30 -9.30 -3.57
N ALA A 16 -8.66 -9.76 -4.75
CA ALA A 16 -8.01 -10.91 -5.38
C ALA A 16 -6.52 -10.63 -5.65
N ALA A 17 -6.21 -9.47 -6.22
CA ALA A 17 -4.84 -9.03 -6.44
C ALA A 17 -4.04 -8.92 -5.14
N ALA A 18 -4.61 -8.33 -4.08
CA ALA A 18 -3.98 -8.25 -2.77
C ALA A 18 -3.61 -9.62 -2.19
N LYS A 19 -4.49 -10.62 -2.32
CA LYS A 19 -4.21 -12.01 -1.92
C LYS A 19 -3.07 -12.63 -2.74
N LEU A 20 -3.06 -12.40 -4.05
CA LEU A 20 -1.99 -12.87 -4.94
C LEU A 20 -0.66 -12.18 -4.65
N MET A 21 -0.66 -10.90 -4.30
CA MET A 21 0.53 -10.17 -3.84
C MET A 21 1.13 -10.80 -2.59
N ILE A 22 0.31 -11.18 -1.61
CA ILE A 22 0.77 -11.88 -0.40
C ILE A 22 1.37 -13.24 -0.76
N ALA A 23 0.74 -14.01 -1.63
CA ALA A 23 1.28 -15.29 -2.09
C ALA A 23 2.64 -15.10 -2.79
N SER A 24 2.76 -14.06 -3.62
CA SER A 24 4.00 -13.71 -4.32
C SER A 24 5.12 -13.28 -3.35
N ALA A 25 4.79 -12.49 -2.32
CA ALA A 25 5.72 -12.14 -1.24
C ALA A 25 6.19 -13.39 -0.47
N ARG A 26 5.27 -14.34 -0.21
CA ARG A 26 5.56 -15.57 0.50
C ARG A 26 6.55 -16.46 -0.26
N THR A 27 6.37 -16.60 -1.57
CA THR A 27 7.21 -17.44 -2.44
C THR A 27 8.50 -16.75 -2.90
N ALA A 28 8.67 -15.47 -2.65
CA ALA A 28 9.90 -14.73 -2.96
C ALA A 28 11.12 -15.39 -2.30
N PRO A 29 12.29 -15.41 -2.98
CA PRO A 29 13.50 -16.01 -2.40
C PRO A 29 13.91 -15.30 -1.10
N LYS A 30 14.40 -16.07 -0.13
CA LYS A 30 14.86 -15.59 1.17
C LYS A 30 16.20 -16.20 1.54
N GLY A 31 17.04 -15.44 2.21
CA GLY A 31 18.35 -15.89 2.67
C GLY A 31 18.25 -17.14 3.52
N HIS A 32 19.01 -18.17 3.13
CA HIS A 32 19.05 -19.48 3.78
C HIS A 32 17.70 -20.22 3.83
N GLY A 33 16.73 -19.88 2.96
CA GLY A 33 15.40 -20.46 2.95
C GLY A 33 14.57 -20.20 4.23
N ARG A 34 14.95 -19.19 5.03
CA ARG A 34 14.26 -18.85 6.28
C ARG A 34 13.22 -17.77 6.04
N ASP A 35 11.96 -18.15 6.18
CA ASP A 35 10.84 -17.22 5.99
C ASP A 35 10.50 -16.48 7.29
N ASN A 36 10.75 -15.17 7.30
CA ASN A 36 10.37 -14.25 8.37
C ASN A 36 9.40 -13.17 7.86
N ILE A 37 8.82 -13.37 6.68
CA ILE A 37 7.88 -12.43 6.10
C ILE A 37 6.51 -12.61 6.75
N THR A 38 5.94 -11.50 7.24
CA THR A 38 4.56 -11.38 7.69
C THR A 38 3.80 -10.51 6.71
N ALA A 39 2.50 -10.74 6.55
CA ALA A 39 1.68 -9.92 5.67
C ALA A 39 0.22 -9.90 6.14
N SER A 40 -0.48 -8.81 5.86
CA SER A 40 -1.91 -8.66 6.07
C SER A 40 -2.53 -7.76 5.00
N ILE A 41 -3.86 -7.79 4.89
CA ILE A 41 -4.65 -6.91 4.02
C ILE A 41 -5.54 -6.08 4.92
N VAL A 42 -5.54 -4.77 4.72
CA VAL A 42 -6.34 -3.81 5.49
C VAL A 42 -7.37 -3.17 4.56
N ILE A 43 -8.63 -3.21 4.98
CA ILE A 43 -9.79 -2.64 4.28
C ILE A 43 -10.75 -1.99 5.29
N GLY A 44 -11.75 -1.27 4.80
CA GLY A 44 -12.83 -0.73 5.63
C GLY A 44 -12.33 0.17 6.75
N GLU A 45 -12.86 0.01 7.96
CA GLU A 45 -12.56 0.86 9.11
C GLU A 45 -11.09 0.84 9.52
N ASP A 46 -10.42 -0.31 9.42
CA ASP A 46 -9.00 -0.41 9.75
C ASP A 46 -8.13 0.38 8.76
N LYS A 47 -8.56 0.49 7.49
CA LYS A 47 -7.90 1.35 6.50
C LYS A 47 -8.05 2.83 6.86
N GLU A 48 -9.21 3.27 7.31
CA GLU A 48 -9.43 4.63 7.79
C GLU A 48 -8.58 4.91 9.04
N ARG A 49 -8.55 4.00 10.02
CA ARG A 49 -7.68 4.09 11.20
C ARG A 49 -6.20 4.20 10.83
N LEU A 50 -5.76 3.48 9.79
CA LEU A 50 -4.40 3.56 9.29
C LEU A 50 -4.10 4.95 8.70
N ALA A 51 -5.05 5.53 7.96
CA ALA A 51 -4.92 6.88 7.41
C ALA A 51 -4.89 7.95 8.51
N ASP A 52 -5.74 7.82 9.53
CA ASP A 52 -5.78 8.75 10.67
C ASP A 52 -4.46 8.68 11.47
N LYS A 53 -3.89 7.47 11.64
CA LYS A 53 -2.59 7.31 12.29
C LYS A 53 -1.45 7.95 11.49
N LEU A 54 -1.52 7.93 10.17
CA LEU A 54 -0.57 8.66 9.32
C LEU A 54 -0.69 10.17 9.55
N ASP A 55 -1.89 10.73 9.60
CA ASP A 55 -2.10 12.16 9.88
C ASP A 55 -1.54 12.53 11.27
N GLU A 56 -1.74 11.69 12.29
CA GLU A 56 -1.17 11.87 13.63
C GLU A 56 0.37 11.91 13.60
N ILE A 57 1.00 10.95 12.91
CA ILE A 57 2.47 10.88 12.79
C ILE A 57 3.00 12.15 12.11
N PHE A 58 2.35 12.60 11.04
CA PHE A 58 2.81 13.77 10.28
C PHE A 58 2.57 15.09 11.02
N THR A 59 1.49 15.18 11.78
CA THR A 59 1.22 16.36 12.63
C THR A 59 2.24 16.45 13.77
N SER A 60 2.65 15.32 14.33
CA SER A 60 3.63 15.29 15.44
C SER A 60 5.08 15.52 14.98
N GLN A 61 5.37 15.33 13.70
CA GLN A 61 6.70 15.51 13.10
C GLN A 61 6.61 16.34 11.81
N PRO A 62 6.21 17.62 11.90
CA PRO A 62 6.05 18.44 10.71
C PRO A 62 7.38 18.62 9.99
N ASN A 63 7.41 18.27 8.71
CA ASN A 63 8.53 18.56 7.83
C ASN A 63 8.07 19.56 6.75
N PRO A 64 8.56 20.81 6.77
CA PRO A 64 8.10 21.84 5.84
C PRO A 64 8.42 21.54 4.37
N GLU A 65 9.34 20.61 4.10
CA GLU A 65 9.74 20.22 2.75
C GLU A 65 8.86 19.09 2.17
N ARG A 66 7.98 18.47 2.98
CA ARG A 66 7.14 17.35 2.57
C ARG A 66 5.69 17.56 2.96
N ASP A 67 4.82 17.52 1.98
CA ASP A 67 3.39 17.39 2.21
C ASP A 67 3.03 15.93 2.50
N PHE A 68 2.97 15.59 3.77
CA PHE A 68 2.68 14.24 4.23
C PHE A 68 1.18 13.87 4.18
N SER A 69 0.27 14.85 4.03
CA SER A 69 -1.15 14.57 3.80
C SER A 69 -1.39 13.72 2.54
N ILE A 70 -0.39 13.68 1.69
CA ILE A 70 -0.34 12.86 0.48
C ILE A 70 -0.47 11.36 0.80
N GLU A 71 0.24 10.86 1.82
CA GLU A 71 0.23 9.42 2.13
C GLU A 71 -1.08 8.99 2.79
N SER A 72 -1.58 9.77 3.75
CA SER A 72 -2.87 9.51 4.39
C SER A 72 -4.03 9.56 3.39
N ASN A 73 -4.03 10.56 2.50
CA ASN A 73 -5.02 10.66 1.42
C ASN A 73 -4.93 9.49 0.43
N ASN A 74 -3.72 9.02 0.11
CA ASN A 74 -3.56 7.83 -0.73
C ASN A 74 -4.12 6.58 -0.07
N VAL A 75 -3.92 6.41 1.24
CA VAL A 75 -4.49 5.29 1.99
C VAL A 75 -6.02 5.39 2.05
N ARG A 76 -6.59 6.58 2.34
CA ARG A 76 -8.06 6.76 2.35
C ARG A 76 -8.71 6.45 1.01
N ASN A 77 -8.11 6.93 -0.07
CA ASN A 77 -8.66 6.78 -1.42
C ASN A 77 -8.35 5.43 -2.06
N ALA A 78 -7.49 4.62 -1.47
CA ALA A 78 -7.20 3.26 -1.92
C ALA A 78 -8.38 2.32 -1.64
N ASP A 79 -8.49 1.27 -2.43
CA ASP A 79 -9.53 0.24 -2.27
C ASP A 79 -9.12 -0.79 -1.20
N ALA A 80 -7.82 -1.07 -1.08
CA ALA A 80 -7.22 -1.91 -0.05
C ALA A 80 -5.77 -1.49 0.22
N VAL A 81 -5.19 -1.92 1.35
CA VAL A 81 -3.77 -1.78 1.65
C VAL A 81 -3.18 -3.15 1.95
N VAL A 82 -2.17 -3.57 1.20
CA VAL A 82 -1.36 -4.74 1.52
C VAL A 82 -0.23 -4.31 2.44
N LEU A 83 -0.12 -4.93 3.60
CA LEU A 83 1.00 -4.76 4.52
C LEU A 83 1.96 -5.94 4.34
N ILE A 84 3.24 -5.65 4.18
CA ILE A 84 4.31 -6.66 4.12
C ILE A 84 5.39 -6.25 5.10
N GLY A 85 5.75 -7.15 5.99
CA GLY A 85 6.77 -6.92 7.01
C GLY A 85 7.69 -8.10 7.19
N ALA A 86 8.76 -7.87 7.93
CA ALA A 86 9.68 -8.90 8.39
C ALA A 86 9.77 -8.88 9.90
N LYS A 87 9.74 -10.06 10.52
CA LYS A 87 9.91 -10.26 11.95
C LYS A 87 11.17 -11.10 12.22
N THR A 88 12.05 -10.61 13.09
CA THR A 88 13.18 -11.36 13.60
C THR A 88 13.60 -10.82 14.97
N ASP A 89 13.90 -11.71 15.89
CA ASP A 89 14.46 -11.38 17.20
C ASP A 89 15.99 -11.42 17.20
N ASP A 90 16.62 -11.81 16.08
CA ASP A 90 18.06 -11.90 15.92
C ASP A 90 18.63 -10.63 15.27
N ALA A 91 19.23 -9.76 16.09
CA ALA A 91 19.84 -8.52 15.63
C ALA A 91 20.97 -8.73 14.61
N MET A 92 21.73 -9.84 14.71
CA MET A 92 22.79 -10.17 13.76
C MET A 92 22.27 -10.46 12.35
N ARG A 93 21.01 -10.87 12.23
CA ARG A 93 20.36 -11.19 10.96
C ARG A 93 19.51 -10.07 10.39
N GLN A 94 19.36 -8.99 11.12
CA GLN A 94 18.54 -7.85 10.71
C GLN A 94 18.86 -7.36 9.29
N PRO A 95 20.12 -7.15 8.88
CA PRO A 95 20.42 -6.68 7.53
C PRO A 95 19.94 -7.63 6.43
N THR A 96 20.12 -8.94 6.60
CA THR A 96 19.65 -9.95 5.64
C THR A 96 18.13 -9.96 5.54
N ARG A 97 17.41 -9.74 6.67
CA ARG A 97 15.95 -9.71 6.69
C ARG A 97 15.39 -8.50 5.98
N LEU A 98 16.07 -7.37 6.01
CA LEU A 98 15.66 -6.20 5.24
C LEU A 98 15.81 -6.43 3.72
N VAL A 99 16.85 -7.16 3.31
CA VAL A 99 17.00 -7.58 1.90
C VAL A 99 15.86 -8.54 1.51
N ASP A 100 15.58 -9.57 2.33
CA ASP A 100 14.47 -10.50 2.12
C ASP A 100 13.12 -9.77 2.02
N LEU A 101 12.91 -8.76 2.89
CA LEU A 101 11.72 -7.93 2.86
C LEU A 101 11.62 -7.13 1.56
N GLY A 102 12.71 -6.51 1.11
CA GLY A 102 12.74 -5.78 -0.17
C GLY A 102 12.43 -6.68 -1.36
N ILE A 103 12.97 -7.92 -1.38
CA ILE A 103 12.67 -8.92 -2.42
C ILE A 103 11.19 -9.33 -2.39
N ALA A 104 10.63 -9.55 -1.19
CA ALA A 104 9.21 -9.90 -1.01
C ALA A 104 8.29 -8.77 -1.49
N ILE A 105 8.58 -7.51 -1.15
CA ILE A 105 7.85 -6.34 -1.63
C ILE A 105 7.96 -6.23 -3.15
N GLY A 106 9.16 -6.35 -3.72
CA GLY A 106 9.37 -6.32 -5.17
C GLY A 106 8.57 -7.39 -5.91
N SER A 107 8.49 -8.60 -5.36
CA SER A 107 7.68 -9.69 -5.90
C SER A 107 6.18 -9.36 -5.84
N ALA A 108 5.71 -8.80 -4.74
CA ALA A 108 4.31 -8.39 -4.57
C ALA A 108 3.90 -7.27 -5.54
N VAL A 109 4.69 -6.19 -5.66
CA VAL A 109 4.35 -5.08 -6.56
C VAL A 109 4.45 -5.48 -8.03
N LYS A 110 5.34 -6.42 -8.38
CA LYS A 110 5.35 -7.02 -9.71
C LYS A 110 4.01 -7.71 -10.01
N THR A 111 3.44 -8.44 -9.06
CA THR A 111 2.14 -9.09 -9.21
C THR A 111 1.04 -8.06 -9.44
N ALA A 112 0.99 -6.98 -8.65
CA ALA A 112 0.04 -5.88 -8.88
C ALA A 112 0.21 -5.28 -10.29
N SER A 113 1.45 -5.05 -10.72
CA SER A 113 1.74 -4.49 -12.06
C SER A 113 1.26 -5.40 -13.19
N ILE A 114 1.45 -6.73 -13.07
CA ILE A 114 0.96 -7.69 -14.08
C ILE A 114 -0.57 -7.68 -14.17
N LEU A 115 -1.25 -7.42 -13.04
CA LEU A 115 -2.71 -7.35 -12.94
C LEU A 115 -3.27 -5.94 -13.23
N ASN A 116 -2.44 -4.99 -13.63
CA ASN A 116 -2.81 -3.59 -13.87
C ASN A 116 -3.46 -2.91 -12.65
N ILE A 117 -3.02 -3.26 -11.45
CA ILE A 117 -3.48 -2.63 -10.21
C ILE A 117 -2.51 -1.51 -9.84
N ASP A 118 -2.99 -0.28 -9.80
CA ASP A 118 -2.22 0.87 -9.34
C ASP A 118 -1.80 0.68 -7.88
N ASN A 119 -0.53 0.99 -7.59
CA ASN A 119 0.00 0.82 -6.25
C ASN A 119 1.18 1.77 -5.97
N ARG A 120 1.47 1.96 -4.69
CA ARG A 120 2.67 2.67 -4.24
C ARG A 120 3.13 2.13 -2.89
N VAL A 121 4.44 2.00 -2.71
CA VAL A 121 5.03 1.49 -1.47
C VAL A 121 5.32 2.65 -0.52
N PHE A 122 4.82 2.57 0.72
CA PHE A 122 5.02 3.57 1.77
C PHE A 122 5.63 2.93 3.03
N ALA A 123 6.79 3.43 3.44
CA ALA A 123 7.44 3.02 4.69
C ALA A 123 6.65 3.52 5.91
N THR A 124 6.13 4.75 5.85
CA THR A 124 5.40 5.36 6.96
C THR A 124 4.09 4.64 7.23
N ALA A 125 3.38 4.17 6.18
CA ALA A 125 2.18 3.35 6.34
C ALA A 125 2.51 2.01 7.02
N GLY A 126 3.67 1.41 6.76
CA GLY A 126 4.15 0.23 7.48
C GLY A 126 4.40 0.51 8.96
N ARG A 127 5.02 1.65 9.30
CA ARG A 127 5.22 2.09 10.68
C ARG A 127 3.89 2.30 11.40
N ALA A 128 2.98 3.06 10.80
CA ALA A 128 1.64 3.29 11.37
C ALA A 128 0.87 1.98 11.59
N ALA A 129 0.99 1.02 10.67
CA ALA A 129 0.37 -0.30 10.80
C ALA A 129 0.94 -1.12 11.96
N MET A 130 2.26 -1.05 12.22
CA MET A 130 2.87 -1.69 13.39
C MET A 130 2.40 -1.05 14.70
N ASP A 131 2.32 0.29 14.78
CA ASP A 131 1.80 1.02 15.93
C ASP A 131 0.34 0.63 16.25
N LEU A 132 -0.48 0.42 15.23
CA LEU A 132 -1.87 -0.03 15.33
C LEU A 132 -2.03 -1.55 15.49
N LYS A 133 -0.93 -2.31 15.51
CA LYS A 133 -0.93 -3.79 15.56
C LYS A 133 -1.70 -4.47 14.41
N LEU A 134 -1.76 -3.82 13.25
CA LEU A 134 -2.35 -4.38 12.03
C LEU A 134 -1.42 -5.40 11.35
N ILE A 135 -0.15 -5.41 11.73
CA ILE A 135 0.85 -6.39 11.32
C ILE A 135 1.84 -6.64 12.47
N ASP A 136 2.25 -7.90 12.65
CA ASP A 136 3.28 -8.30 13.61
C ASP A 136 4.63 -8.38 12.91
N ALA A 137 5.43 -7.31 13.00
CA ALA A 137 6.72 -7.17 12.34
C ALA A 137 7.64 -6.21 13.09
N ASN A 138 8.95 -6.28 12.82
CA ASN A 138 9.93 -5.28 13.27
C ASN A 138 10.14 -4.18 12.23
N ASN A 139 9.92 -4.50 10.96
CA ASN A 139 9.94 -3.58 9.84
C ASN A 139 8.80 -3.93 8.90
N ALA A 140 8.00 -2.94 8.48
CA ALA A 140 6.89 -3.15 7.57
C ALA A 140 6.74 -1.98 6.59
N TYR A 141 6.05 -2.28 5.48
CA TYR A 141 5.65 -1.32 4.46
C TYR A 141 4.17 -1.52 4.15
N GLY A 142 3.48 -0.43 3.88
CA GLY A 142 2.10 -0.44 3.39
C GLY A 142 2.08 -0.17 1.88
N ILE A 143 1.24 -0.91 1.18
CA ILE A 143 1.09 -0.83 -0.27
C ILE A 143 -0.39 -0.63 -0.56
N PRO A 144 -0.88 0.63 -0.59
CA PRO A 144 -2.25 0.90 -1.02
C PRO A 144 -2.42 0.55 -2.49
N LEU A 145 -3.60 0.01 -2.80
CA LEU A 145 -4.02 -0.50 -4.11
C LEU A 145 -5.23 0.26 -4.62
N SER A 146 -5.28 0.51 -5.91
CA SER A 146 -6.41 1.20 -6.53
C SER A 146 -6.66 0.73 -7.96
N VAL A 147 -7.95 0.69 -8.34
CA VAL A 147 -8.41 0.52 -9.72
C VAL A 147 -9.37 1.67 -10.02
N LYS A 148 -8.84 2.74 -10.61
CA LYS A 148 -9.62 3.95 -10.94
C LYS A 148 -9.21 4.48 -12.30
N GLY A 149 -10.08 5.28 -12.91
CA GLY A 149 -9.81 5.90 -14.22
C GLY A 149 -8.65 6.88 -14.26
N SER A 150 -8.04 7.19 -13.09
CA SER A 150 -6.80 7.93 -12.96
C SER A 150 -5.95 7.34 -11.84
N ASN A 151 -4.62 7.37 -11.99
CA ASN A 151 -3.72 6.88 -10.96
C ASN A 151 -3.68 7.85 -9.77
N ILE A 152 -4.33 7.48 -8.65
CA ILE A 152 -4.44 8.33 -7.45
C ILE A 152 -3.09 8.62 -6.79
N PHE A 153 -2.07 7.81 -7.08
CA PHE A 153 -0.74 7.92 -6.46
C PHE A 153 0.18 8.91 -7.19
N PHE A 154 -0.02 9.11 -8.51
CA PHE A 154 0.91 9.85 -9.36
C PHE A 154 0.26 10.96 -10.20
N ASP A 155 -0.96 10.77 -10.71
CA ASP A 155 -1.60 11.68 -11.66
C ASP A 155 -1.88 13.09 -11.12
N ARG A 156 -1.96 13.27 -9.82
CA ARG A 156 -2.19 14.56 -9.16
C ARG A 156 -1.03 15.56 -9.31
N TYR A 157 0.15 15.09 -9.67
CA TYR A 157 1.33 15.94 -9.89
C TYR A 157 1.50 16.37 -11.34
N ASP A 158 0.59 15.96 -12.22
CA ASP A 158 0.65 16.35 -13.63
C ASP A 158 0.09 17.79 -13.80
N PRO A 159 0.96 18.80 -14.05
CA PRO A 159 0.53 20.18 -14.26
C PRO A 159 -0.35 20.34 -15.51
N ILE A 160 -0.18 19.48 -16.51
CA ILE A 160 -0.98 19.47 -17.75
C ILE A 160 -2.41 19.00 -17.43
N LYS A 161 -2.56 17.93 -16.68
CA LYS A 161 -3.87 17.43 -16.22
C LYS A 161 -4.60 18.48 -15.38
N LYS A 162 -3.89 19.15 -14.46
CA LYS A 162 -4.45 20.20 -13.62
C LYS A 162 -4.96 21.38 -14.47
N ALA A 163 -4.20 21.79 -15.49
CA ALA A 163 -4.58 22.85 -16.41
C ALA A 163 -5.79 22.47 -17.29
N TRP A 164 -5.90 21.19 -17.69
CA TRP A 164 -7.06 20.69 -18.44
C TRP A 164 -8.31 20.60 -17.57
N GLN A 165 -8.21 20.13 -16.34
CA GLN A 165 -9.34 20.04 -15.40
C GLN A 165 -9.93 21.41 -15.08
N GLN A 166 -9.12 22.48 -15.04
CA GLN A 166 -9.57 23.86 -14.86
C GLN A 166 -10.34 24.41 -16.09
N LYS A 167 -10.16 23.83 -17.27
CA LYS A 167 -10.82 24.23 -18.52
C LYS A 167 -12.12 23.46 -18.80
N LEU A 168 -12.37 22.38 -18.10
CA LEU A 168 -13.59 21.60 -18.25
C LEU A 168 -14.73 22.24 -17.45
N PRO A 169 -15.94 22.39 -18.03
CA PRO A 169 -17.08 22.83 -17.27
C PRO A 169 -17.41 21.84 -16.15
N PRO A 170 -17.96 22.32 -15.02
CA PRO A 170 -18.32 21.42 -13.93
C PRO A 170 -19.30 20.35 -14.45
N ARG A 171 -19.02 19.08 -14.15
CA ARG A 171 -19.92 17.97 -14.46
C ARG A 171 -21.24 18.21 -13.72
N LYS A 172 -22.35 18.26 -14.50
CA LYS A 172 -23.71 18.33 -13.96
C LYS A 172 -24.08 17.02 -13.32
#